data_62ddf8dfe07d394f5e4d6c1540afdbfe
#
_entry.id   62ddf8dfe07d394f5e4d6c1540afdbfe
#
_cell.length_a   1.000
_cell.length_b   1.000
_cell.length_c   1.000
_cell.angle_alpha   90.00
_cell.angle_beta   90.00
_cell.angle_gamma   90.00
#
_symmetry.space_group_name_H-M   'P 1'
#
loop_
_entity.id
_entity.type
_entity.pdbx_description
1 polymer ?
#
loop_
_entity_poly.entity_id
_entity_poly.type
_entity_poly.pdbx_seq_one_letter_code
_entity_poly.pdbx_strand_id
1 'polypeptide(L)'
;MAIRSLMLAGAALSLLAACSGAETKTAVPKTDAEKLAVASEIATLMSDPKMVDQMFDGMGASAMAAMPQMCAQEAPEHVASCQARMASAEPIIKQVMDETMSEAKTLMPDLMQKFGAIMAAKYSGEELAAMKDFYGSPEGKSIVQKQPAVMSEYMGKVMETMQPLQASVMQKMMERLNALPDPAAPN
;
A
#
# COMPACT_ATOMS: atom_id res chain seq x y z
N MET A 1 24.08 25.90 82.13
CA MET A 1 24.60 24.83 81.20
C MET A 1 23.49 24.55 80.24
N ALA A 2 23.74 24.87 78.97
CA ALA A 2 22.75 24.81 77.89
C ALA A 2 22.78 23.48 77.23
N ILE A 3 21.65 22.80 77.05
CA ILE A 3 21.50 21.62 76.24
C ILE A 3 20.71 22.03 75.00
N ARG A 4 21.39 21.99 73.85
CA ARG A 4 20.82 22.25 72.54
C ARG A 4 20.12 20.99 72.01
N SER A 5 18.79 21.09 71.81
CA SER A 5 18.02 20.08 71.10
C SER A 5 18.15 20.34 69.61
N LEU A 6 18.67 19.32 68.91
CA LEU A 6 18.74 19.27 67.45
C LEU A 6 17.45 18.66 66.95
N MET A 7 16.63 19.45 66.26
CA MET A 7 15.48 18.93 65.47
C MET A 7 15.97 18.52 64.09
N LEU A 8 15.93 17.23 63.80
CA LEU A 8 16.07 16.69 62.46
C LEU A 8 14.71 16.80 61.75
N ALA A 9 14.61 17.73 60.83
CA ALA A 9 13.51 17.77 59.89
C ALA A 9 13.78 16.78 58.74
N GLY A 10 13.10 15.65 58.78
CA GLY A 10 13.11 14.69 57.68
C GLY A 10 12.27 15.19 56.49
N ALA A 11 12.91 15.67 55.44
CA ALA A 11 12.25 15.94 54.18
C ALA A 11 12.11 14.61 53.39
N ALA A 12 10.91 14.06 53.46
CA ALA A 12 10.54 12.96 52.54
C ALA A 12 10.30 13.54 51.15
N LEU A 13 11.31 13.49 50.28
CA LEU A 13 11.12 13.70 48.84
C LEU A 13 10.35 12.52 48.27
N SER A 14 9.07 12.69 48.08
CA SER A 14 8.25 11.80 47.25
C SER A 14 8.64 12.03 45.79
N LEU A 15 9.54 11.19 45.25
CA LEU A 15 9.74 11.05 43.83
C LEU A 15 8.54 10.30 43.22
N LEU A 16 7.47 11.03 42.96
CA LEU A 16 6.49 10.62 41.97
C LEU A 16 7.11 10.83 40.59
N ALA A 17 7.85 9.83 40.14
CA ALA A 17 8.19 9.70 38.72
C ALA A 17 6.88 9.43 37.96
N ALA A 18 6.20 10.52 37.60
CA ALA A 18 5.16 10.49 36.59
C ALA A 18 5.84 10.05 35.26
N CYS A 19 5.70 8.77 34.90
CA CYS A 19 5.87 8.32 33.54
C CYS A 19 4.73 8.91 32.70
N SER A 20 4.71 10.23 32.54
CA SER A 20 4.05 10.88 31.44
C SER A 20 4.94 10.65 30.24
N GLY A 21 4.65 9.64 29.45
CA GLY A 21 5.08 9.59 28.07
C GLY A 21 4.51 10.81 27.38
N ALA A 22 5.18 11.95 27.52
CA ALA A 22 4.87 13.12 26.74
C ALA A 22 5.16 12.75 25.29
N GLU A 23 4.13 12.39 24.54
CA GLU A 23 4.20 12.33 23.09
C GLU A 23 4.66 13.73 22.65
N THR A 24 5.91 13.83 22.28
CA THR A 24 6.49 15.06 21.72
C THR A 24 5.84 15.26 20.36
N LYS A 25 4.82 16.10 20.32
CA LYS A 25 4.18 16.47 19.05
C LYS A 25 5.22 17.02 18.09
N THR A 26 5.11 16.61 16.84
CA THR A 26 5.97 17.12 15.77
C THR A 26 5.80 18.64 15.66
N ALA A 27 6.91 19.36 15.61
CA ALA A 27 6.91 20.80 15.37
C ALA A 27 6.34 21.08 13.95
N VAL A 28 5.48 22.09 13.85
CA VAL A 28 4.89 22.48 12.56
C VAL A 28 5.96 23.07 11.65
N PRO A 29 6.24 22.47 10.47
CA PRO A 29 7.20 22.99 9.51
C PRO A 29 6.70 24.31 8.90
N LYS A 30 7.58 25.32 8.85
CA LYS A 30 7.26 26.69 8.41
C LYS A 30 7.81 27.03 7.03
N THR A 31 8.88 26.36 6.63
CA THR A 31 9.54 26.57 5.33
C THR A 31 9.32 25.39 4.41
N ASP A 32 9.47 25.60 3.09
CA ASP A 32 9.33 24.53 2.11
C ASP A 32 10.38 23.41 2.33
N ALA A 33 11.58 23.77 2.77
CA ALA A 33 12.60 22.77 3.10
C ALA A 33 12.22 21.92 4.32
N GLU A 34 11.65 22.54 5.38
CA GLU A 34 11.13 21.80 6.53
C GLU A 34 9.93 20.93 6.17
N LYS A 35 9.03 21.44 5.33
CA LYS A 35 7.89 20.66 4.81
C LYS A 35 8.37 19.44 4.02
N LEU A 36 9.34 19.61 3.15
CA LEU A 36 9.92 18.51 2.38
C LEU A 36 10.58 17.46 3.28
N ALA A 37 11.31 17.89 4.31
CA ALA A 37 11.94 16.99 5.27
C ALA A 37 10.88 16.16 6.02
N VAL A 38 9.85 16.81 6.59
CA VAL A 38 8.76 16.13 7.29
C VAL A 38 7.98 15.20 6.36
N ALA A 39 7.68 15.63 5.14
CA ALA A 39 6.97 14.81 4.15
C ALA A 39 7.79 13.57 3.73
N SER A 40 9.10 13.69 3.60
CA SER A 40 9.99 12.56 3.29
C SER A 40 10.03 11.55 4.44
N GLU A 41 10.02 12.02 5.70
CA GLU A 41 9.92 11.13 6.86
C GLU A 41 8.56 10.40 6.89
N ILE A 42 7.46 11.09 6.60
CA ILE A 42 6.13 10.47 6.50
C ILE A 42 6.13 9.41 5.40
N ALA A 43 6.68 9.70 4.22
CA ALA A 43 6.79 8.74 3.14
C ALA A 43 7.52 7.46 3.59
N THR A 44 8.59 7.61 4.39
CA THR A 44 9.32 6.47 4.96
C THR A 44 8.48 5.71 5.99
N LEU A 45 7.74 6.41 6.87
CA LEU A 45 6.87 5.77 7.86
C LEU A 45 5.71 4.99 7.23
N MET A 46 5.21 5.46 6.08
CA MET A 46 4.16 4.79 5.31
C MET A 46 4.68 3.60 4.49
N SER A 47 5.99 3.51 4.27
CA SER A 47 6.63 2.49 3.44
C SER A 47 7.32 1.45 4.32
N ASP A 48 6.55 0.50 4.86
CA ASP A 48 7.15 -0.68 5.51
C ASP A 48 7.90 -1.50 4.43
N PRO A 49 9.22 -1.73 4.57
CA PRO A 49 9.98 -2.53 3.62
C PRO A 49 9.37 -3.91 3.37
N LYS A 50 8.80 -4.54 4.42
CA LYS A 50 8.12 -5.84 4.30
C LYS A 50 6.87 -5.74 3.43
N MET A 51 6.13 -4.64 3.52
CA MET A 51 4.94 -4.42 2.71
C MET A 51 5.33 -4.21 1.23
N VAL A 52 6.41 -3.50 0.98
CA VAL A 52 6.97 -3.33 -0.37
C VAL A 52 7.38 -4.68 -0.95
N ASP A 53 8.13 -5.50 -0.19
CA ASP A 53 8.50 -6.85 -0.61
C ASP A 53 7.28 -7.72 -0.90
N GLN A 54 6.29 -7.77 -0.01
CA GLN A 54 5.05 -8.52 -0.21
C GLN A 54 4.27 -8.05 -1.44
N MET A 55 4.26 -6.75 -1.72
CA MET A 55 3.61 -6.20 -2.91
C MET A 55 4.29 -6.71 -4.19
N PHE A 56 5.62 -6.65 -4.25
CA PHE A 56 6.36 -7.14 -5.42
C PHE A 56 6.24 -8.66 -5.58
N ASP A 57 6.35 -9.42 -4.49
CA ASP A 57 6.16 -10.87 -4.52
C ASP A 57 4.74 -11.24 -4.97
N GLY A 58 3.73 -10.51 -4.50
CA GLY A 58 2.33 -10.69 -4.91
C GLY A 58 2.11 -10.35 -6.39
N MET A 59 2.76 -9.31 -6.91
CA MET A 59 2.71 -8.97 -8.34
C MET A 59 3.35 -10.07 -9.19
N GLY A 60 4.52 -10.57 -8.80
CA GLY A 60 5.20 -11.66 -9.47
C GLY A 60 4.34 -12.93 -9.49
N ALA A 61 3.80 -13.33 -8.35
CA ALA A 61 2.92 -14.49 -8.23
C ALA A 61 1.65 -14.34 -9.10
N SER A 62 1.04 -13.15 -9.11
CA SER A 62 -0.15 -12.87 -9.92
C SER A 62 0.15 -12.92 -11.42
N ALA A 63 1.28 -12.40 -11.85
CA ALA A 63 1.72 -12.45 -13.24
C ALA A 63 1.95 -13.91 -13.69
N MET A 64 2.61 -14.72 -12.87
CA MET A 64 2.81 -16.15 -13.13
C MET A 64 1.49 -16.91 -13.19
N ALA A 65 0.55 -16.62 -12.30
CA ALA A 65 -0.77 -17.26 -12.30
C ALA A 65 -1.64 -16.88 -13.51
N ALA A 66 -1.41 -15.70 -14.11
CA ALA A 66 -2.15 -15.26 -15.29
C ALA A 66 -1.64 -15.89 -16.60
N MET A 67 -0.41 -16.42 -16.64
CA MET A 67 0.19 -16.97 -17.87
C MET A 67 -0.61 -18.12 -18.51
N PRO A 68 -1.12 -19.12 -17.78
CA PRO A 68 -1.92 -20.18 -18.39
C PRO A 68 -3.19 -19.65 -19.07
N GLN A 69 -3.73 -18.54 -18.56
CA GLN A 69 -4.93 -17.92 -19.14
C GLN A 69 -4.68 -17.26 -20.49
N MET A 70 -3.43 -16.83 -20.77
CA MET A 70 -3.04 -16.30 -22.09
C MET A 70 -3.19 -17.38 -23.17
N CYS A 71 -2.81 -18.62 -22.86
CA CYS A 71 -3.00 -19.73 -23.80
C CYS A 71 -4.47 -20.10 -24.02
N ALA A 72 -5.36 -19.82 -23.09
CA ALA A 72 -6.78 -20.09 -23.26
C ALA A 72 -7.47 -19.16 -24.28
N GLN A 73 -6.81 -18.08 -24.70
CA GLN A 73 -7.29 -17.16 -25.74
C GLN A 73 -6.84 -17.57 -27.16
N GLU A 74 -5.96 -18.57 -27.27
CA GLU A 74 -5.53 -19.13 -28.55
C GLU A 74 -6.62 -20.02 -29.18
N ALA A 75 -6.51 -20.27 -30.46
CA ALA A 75 -7.38 -21.25 -31.14
C ALA A 75 -7.23 -22.64 -30.48
N PRO A 76 -8.29 -23.44 -30.37
CA PRO A 76 -8.28 -24.71 -29.63
C PRO A 76 -7.15 -25.66 -30.01
N GLU A 77 -6.77 -25.68 -31.30
CA GLU A 77 -5.67 -26.50 -31.81
C GLU A 77 -4.27 -26.03 -31.35
N HIS A 78 -4.15 -24.78 -30.89
CA HIS A 78 -2.88 -24.19 -30.44
C HIS A 78 -2.71 -24.17 -28.92
N VAL A 79 -3.77 -24.38 -28.16
CA VAL A 79 -3.75 -24.30 -26.68
C VAL A 79 -2.71 -25.24 -26.07
N ALA A 80 -2.68 -26.51 -26.50
CA ALA A 80 -1.75 -27.50 -25.96
C ALA A 80 -0.27 -27.14 -26.28
N SER A 81 0.01 -26.64 -27.48
CA SER A 81 1.35 -26.22 -27.86
C SER A 81 1.79 -24.96 -27.15
N CYS A 82 0.88 -24.02 -26.93
CA CYS A 82 1.11 -22.82 -26.11
C CYS A 82 1.46 -23.22 -24.66
N GLN A 83 0.68 -24.06 -24.03
CA GLN A 83 0.92 -24.54 -22.66
C GLN A 83 2.26 -25.26 -22.53
N ALA A 84 2.63 -26.14 -23.50
CA ALA A 84 3.92 -26.81 -23.48
C ALA A 84 5.09 -25.82 -23.61
N ARG A 85 4.98 -24.80 -24.46
CA ARG A 85 5.99 -23.75 -24.61
C ARG A 85 6.09 -22.90 -23.33
N MET A 86 4.97 -22.52 -22.71
CA MET A 86 4.95 -21.77 -21.46
C MET A 86 5.61 -22.57 -20.33
N ALA A 87 5.30 -23.87 -20.19
CA ALA A 87 5.94 -24.73 -19.20
C ALA A 87 7.46 -24.84 -19.40
N SER A 88 7.94 -24.94 -20.65
CA SER A 88 9.39 -24.96 -20.92
C SER A 88 10.06 -23.61 -20.71
N ALA A 89 9.32 -22.51 -20.85
CA ALA A 89 9.82 -21.15 -20.66
C ALA A 89 9.73 -20.68 -19.19
N GLU A 90 9.01 -21.39 -18.32
CA GLU A 90 8.77 -21.00 -16.93
C GLU A 90 10.04 -20.57 -16.17
N PRO A 91 11.18 -21.31 -16.23
CA PRO A 91 12.40 -20.90 -15.53
C PRO A 91 12.95 -19.55 -16.04
N ILE A 92 12.88 -19.32 -17.35
CA ILE A 92 13.36 -18.08 -17.98
C ILE A 92 12.43 -16.92 -17.58
N ILE A 93 11.14 -17.16 -17.64
CA ILE A 93 10.13 -16.16 -17.25
C ILE A 93 10.31 -15.77 -15.78
N LYS A 94 10.48 -16.77 -14.90
CA LYS A 94 10.74 -16.52 -13.49
C LYS A 94 12.01 -15.69 -13.28
N GLN A 95 13.09 -16.02 -13.96
CA GLN A 95 14.34 -15.26 -13.88
C GLN A 95 14.13 -13.81 -14.31
N VAL A 96 13.50 -13.56 -15.45
CA VAL A 96 13.22 -12.20 -15.95
C VAL A 96 12.32 -11.43 -14.97
N MET A 97 11.33 -12.08 -14.38
CA MET A 97 10.48 -11.47 -13.38
C MET A 97 11.27 -11.09 -12.11
N ASP A 98 12.09 -12.01 -11.61
CA ASP A 98 12.92 -11.76 -10.42
C ASP A 98 13.91 -10.60 -10.66
N GLU A 99 14.55 -10.55 -11.83
CA GLU A 99 15.44 -9.45 -12.25
C GLU A 99 14.67 -8.13 -12.33
N THR A 100 13.53 -8.11 -13.03
CA THR A 100 12.69 -6.91 -13.18
C THR A 100 12.18 -6.39 -11.83
N MET A 101 11.75 -7.29 -10.94
CA MET A 101 11.32 -6.90 -9.59
C MET A 101 12.48 -6.36 -8.76
N SER A 102 13.68 -6.93 -8.90
CA SER A 102 14.88 -6.42 -8.27
C SER A 102 15.23 -5.01 -8.76
N GLU A 103 15.20 -4.77 -10.06
CA GLU A 103 15.39 -3.44 -10.64
C GLU A 103 14.33 -2.45 -10.15
N ALA A 104 13.05 -2.84 -10.14
CA ALA A 104 11.97 -2.00 -9.64
C ALA A 104 12.18 -1.58 -8.18
N LYS A 105 12.68 -2.48 -7.33
CA LYS A 105 13.01 -2.16 -5.94
C LYS A 105 14.10 -1.08 -5.83
N THR A 106 15.04 -1.01 -6.77
CA THR A 106 16.09 0.04 -6.78
C THR A 106 15.54 1.43 -7.06
N LEU A 107 14.37 1.53 -7.68
CA LEU A 107 13.69 2.80 -7.97
C LEU A 107 12.88 3.34 -6.78
N MET A 108 12.61 2.50 -5.77
CA MET A 108 11.77 2.88 -4.62
C MET A 108 12.26 4.12 -3.87
N PRO A 109 13.57 4.31 -3.58
CA PRO A 109 14.04 5.52 -2.91
C PRO A 109 13.72 6.80 -3.69
N ASP A 110 13.89 6.80 -5.00
CA ASP A 110 13.57 7.94 -5.86
C ASP A 110 12.05 8.21 -5.90
N LEU A 111 11.24 7.16 -5.97
CA LEU A 111 9.78 7.27 -5.91
C LEU A 111 9.32 7.84 -4.56
N MET A 112 9.93 7.40 -3.45
CA MET A 112 9.62 7.93 -2.12
C MET A 112 10.00 9.41 -2.00
N GLN A 113 11.13 9.82 -2.57
CA GLN A 113 11.53 11.23 -2.61
C GLN A 113 10.52 12.06 -3.40
N LYS A 114 10.10 11.59 -4.58
CA LYS A 114 9.08 12.26 -5.39
C LYS A 114 7.73 12.32 -4.66
N PHE A 115 7.35 11.26 -3.98
CA PHE A 115 6.14 11.23 -3.16
C PHE A 115 6.21 12.25 -2.03
N GLY A 116 7.32 12.33 -1.30
CA GLY A 116 7.56 13.36 -0.29
C GLY A 116 7.45 14.78 -0.86
N ALA A 117 8.01 15.04 -2.04
CA ALA A 117 7.89 16.34 -2.70
C ALA A 117 6.44 16.70 -3.07
N ILE A 118 5.65 15.73 -3.54
CA ILE A 118 4.23 15.91 -3.83
C ILE A 118 3.47 16.24 -2.53
N MET A 119 3.73 15.51 -1.45
CA MET A 119 3.11 15.76 -0.15
C MET A 119 3.44 17.18 0.36
N ALA A 120 4.71 17.57 0.31
CA ALA A 120 5.17 18.90 0.74
C ALA A 120 4.48 20.05 -0.04
N ALA A 121 4.18 19.82 -1.31
CA ALA A 121 3.50 20.78 -2.17
C ALA A 121 1.97 20.83 -1.94
N LYS A 122 1.36 19.74 -1.47
CA LYS A 122 -0.10 19.60 -1.35
C LYS A 122 -0.63 19.87 0.07
N TYR A 123 0.16 19.55 1.11
CA TYR A 123 -0.25 19.66 2.49
C TYR A 123 0.34 20.90 3.17
N SER A 124 -0.39 21.46 4.12
CA SER A 124 0.11 22.51 5.01
C SER A 124 1.11 21.94 6.01
N GLY A 125 1.88 22.81 6.66
CA GLY A 125 2.79 22.38 7.72
C GLY A 125 2.07 21.70 8.90
N GLU A 126 0.87 22.18 9.27
CA GLU A 126 0.07 21.59 10.35
C GLU A 126 -0.42 20.18 9.97
N GLU A 127 -0.89 20.00 8.74
CA GLU A 127 -1.31 18.69 8.24
C GLU A 127 -0.14 17.70 8.22
N LEU A 128 1.03 18.13 7.76
CA LEU A 128 2.24 17.28 7.74
C LEU A 128 2.68 16.92 9.17
N ALA A 129 2.63 17.85 10.12
CA ALA A 129 2.95 17.55 11.49
C ALA A 129 1.98 16.52 12.09
N ALA A 130 0.68 16.69 11.86
CA ALA A 130 -0.35 15.74 12.32
C ALA A 130 -0.20 14.35 11.68
N MET A 131 0.11 14.29 10.39
CA MET A 131 0.39 13.03 9.68
C MET A 131 1.62 12.32 10.25
N LYS A 132 2.71 13.07 10.51
CA LYS A 132 3.92 12.50 11.08
C LYS A 132 3.66 11.92 12.47
N ASP A 133 2.94 12.65 13.33
CA ASP A 133 2.55 12.19 14.67
C ASP A 133 1.71 10.90 14.55
N PHE A 134 0.73 10.88 13.66
CA PHE A 134 -0.11 9.71 13.45
C PHE A 134 0.69 8.49 12.94
N TYR A 135 1.39 8.61 11.82
CA TYR A 135 2.14 7.49 11.24
C TYR A 135 3.35 7.06 12.07
N GLY A 136 3.89 7.95 12.90
CA GLY A 136 4.93 7.64 13.87
C GLY A 136 4.44 6.87 15.10
N SER A 137 3.14 6.95 15.41
CA SER A 137 2.52 6.30 16.57
C SER A 137 2.44 4.77 16.40
N PRO A 138 2.33 4.00 17.51
CA PRO A 138 2.09 2.56 17.44
C PRO A 138 0.80 2.21 16.69
N GLU A 139 -0.26 2.98 16.88
CA GLU A 139 -1.55 2.83 16.23
C GLU A 139 -1.46 3.08 14.72
N GLY A 140 -0.81 4.17 14.32
CA GLY A 140 -0.59 4.51 12.92
C GLY A 140 0.20 3.43 12.19
N LYS A 141 1.29 2.94 12.78
CA LYS A 141 2.06 1.81 12.22
C LYS A 141 1.21 0.55 12.09
N SER A 142 0.40 0.22 13.10
CA SER A 142 -0.51 -0.93 13.05
C SER A 142 -1.55 -0.79 11.93
N ILE A 143 -2.07 0.44 11.71
CA ILE A 143 -3.02 0.72 10.62
C ILE A 143 -2.36 0.53 9.27
N VAL A 144 -1.18 1.11 9.05
CA VAL A 144 -0.42 0.97 7.79
C VAL A 144 -0.20 -0.51 7.45
N GLN A 145 0.21 -1.32 8.43
CA GLN A 145 0.45 -2.75 8.22
C GLN A 145 -0.82 -3.55 7.88
N LYS A 146 -1.98 -3.16 8.40
CA LYS A 146 -3.25 -3.87 8.18
C LYS A 146 -3.99 -3.40 6.92
N GLN A 147 -3.76 -2.16 6.49
CA GLN A 147 -4.49 -1.54 5.39
C GLN A 147 -4.47 -2.35 4.09
N PRO A 148 -3.35 -2.96 3.64
CA PRO A 148 -3.34 -3.78 2.44
C PRO A 148 -4.27 -4.98 2.52
N ALA A 149 -4.30 -5.68 3.67
CA ALA A 149 -5.19 -6.82 3.86
C ALA A 149 -6.67 -6.41 3.83
N VAL A 150 -7.01 -5.30 4.50
CA VAL A 150 -8.38 -4.74 4.48
C VAL A 150 -8.78 -4.35 3.06
N MET A 151 -7.87 -3.70 2.32
CA MET A 151 -8.16 -3.29 0.94
C MET A 151 -8.32 -4.49 0.01
N SER A 152 -7.48 -5.52 0.16
CA SER A 152 -7.58 -6.77 -0.61
C SER A 152 -8.92 -7.47 -0.37
N GLU A 153 -9.35 -7.59 0.89
CA GLU A 153 -10.64 -8.17 1.24
C GLU A 153 -11.80 -7.34 0.69
N TYR A 154 -11.73 -6.01 0.82
CA TYR A 154 -12.72 -5.10 0.25
C TYR A 154 -12.83 -5.27 -1.27
N MET A 155 -11.70 -5.28 -1.99
CA MET A 155 -11.70 -5.49 -3.45
C MET A 155 -12.27 -6.85 -3.85
N GLY A 156 -12.00 -7.90 -3.07
CA GLY A 156 -12.63 -9.21 -3.25
C GLY A 156 -14.17 -9.12 -3.16
N LYS A 157 -14.69 -8.41 -2.16
CA LYS A 157 -16.15 -8.18 -2.01
C LYS A 157 -16.73 -7.32 -3.12
N VAL A 158 -16.00 -6.31 -3.59
CA VAL A 158 -16.43 -5.51 -4.76
C VAL A 158 -16.58 -6.41 -5.98
N MET A 159 -15.57 -7.22 -6.28
CA MET A 159 -15.60 -8.15 -7.43
C MET A 159 -16.76 -9.15 -7.33
N GLU A 160 -16.94 -9.77 -6.17
CA GLU A 160 -18.07 -10.67 -5.90
C GLU A 160 -19.43 -9.99 -6.16
N THR A 161 -19.58 -8.75 -5.69
CA THR A 161 -20.82 -7.97 -5.84
C THR A 161 -21.05 -7.53 -7.29
N MET A 162 -19.96 -7.24 -8.02
CA MET A 162 -20.06 -6.78 -9.41
C MET A 162 -20.29 -7.90 -10.43
N GLN A 163 -19.99 -9.15 -10.08
CA GLN A 163 -20.15 -10.30 -10.98
C GLN A 163 -21.57 -10.45 -11.56
N PRO A 164 -22.66 -10.40 -10.74
CA PRO A 164 -24.02 -10.48 -11.27
C PRO A 164 -24.38 -9.31 -12.19
N LEU A 165 -23.83 -8.11 -11.90
CA LEU A 165 -24.06 -6.92 -12.71
C LEU A 165 -23.43 -7.08 -14.10
N GLN A 166 -22.21 -7.59 -14.18
CA GLN A 166 -21.54 -7.88 -15.46
C GLN A 166 -22.36 -8.87 -16.30
N ALA A 167 -22.86 -9.95 -15.70
CA ALA A 167 -23.72 -10.91 -16.38
C ALA A 167 -25.00 -10.25 -16.90
N SER A 168 -25.65 -9.41 -16.09
CA SER A 168 -26.85 -8.65 -16.47
C SER A 168 -26.60 -7.68 -17.63
N VAL A 169 -25.44 -6.99 -17.62
CA VAL A 169 -25.06 -6.07 -18.70
C VAL A 169 -24.85 -6.85 -20.00
N MET A 170 -24.16 -7.98 -19.97
CA MET A 170 -23.96 -8.83 -21.15
C MET A 170 -25.29 -9.34 -21.72
N GLN A 171 -26.19 -9.82 -20.87
CA GLN A 171 -27.50 -10.26 -21.27
C GLN A 171 -28.32 -9.14 -21.97
N LYS A 172 -28.39 -7.97 -21.34
CA LYS A 172 -29.07 -6.79 -21.92
C LYS A 172 -28.44 -6.33 -23.22
N MET A 173 -27.13 -6.41 -23.33
CA MET A 173 -26.44 -6.07 -24.57
C MET A 173 -26.82 -7.05 -25.69
N MET A 174 -26.81 -8.36 -25.43
CA MET A 174 -27.22 -9.38 -26.38
C MET A 174 -28.68 -9.24 -26.81
N GLU A 175 -29.58 -8.99 -25.86
CA GLU A 175 -31.00 -8.72 -26.17
C GLU A 175 -31.16 -7.53 -27.12
N ARG A 176 -30.43 -6.44 -26.86
CA ARG A 176 -30.52 -5.24 -27.73
C ARG A 176 -29.87 -5.45 -29.08
N LEU A 177 -28.77 -6.19 -29.17
CA LEU A 177 -28.15 -6.54 -30.45
C LEU A 177 -29.05 -7.42 -31.29
N ASN A 178 -29.72 -8.40 -30.69
CA ASN A 178 -30.64 -9.29 -31.40
C ASN A 178 -31.94 -8.59 -31.83
N ALA A 179 -32.27 -7.46 -31.19
CA ALA A 179 -33.43 -6.65 -31.59
C ALA A 179 -33.12 -5.65 -32.72
N LEU A 180 -31.89 -5.51 -33.14
CA LEU A 180 -31.52 -4.67 -34.28
C LEU A 180 -32.03 -5.31 -35.58
N PRO A 181 -32.55 -4.53 -36.55
CA PRO A 181 -32.88 -5.02 -37.87
C PRO A 181 -31.64 -5.63 -38.55
N ASP A 182 -31.85 -6.75 -39.24
CA ASP A 182 -30.79 -7.36 -40.02
C ASP A 182 -30.32 -6.37 -41.12
N PRO A 183 -29.06 -5.88 -41.10
CA PRO A 183 -28.57 -4.96 -42.11
C PRO A 183 -28.52 -5.56 -43.52
N ALA A 184 -28.64 -6.89 -43.64
CA ALA A 184 -28.65 -7.62 -44.93
C ALA A 184 -30.05 -7.95 -45.45
N ALA A 185 -31.13 -7.57 -44.71
CA ALA A 185 -32.50 -7.76 -45.20
C ALA A 185 -32.79 -6.82 -46.37
N PRO A 186 -33.11 -7.32 -47.59
CA PRO A 186 -33.44 -6.47 -48.71
C PRO A 186 -34.77 -5.74 -48.45
N ASN A 187 -34.78 -4.42 -48.75
CA ASN A 187 -35.98 -3.58 -48.74
C ASN A 187 -37.00 -4.08 -49.81
#